data_a20a6e2f482fafa7cabb6c2d3fc46f2c
#
_entry.id   a20a6e2f482fafa7cabb6c2d3fc46f2c
#
_cell.length_a   1.000
_cell.length_b   1.000
_cell.length_c   1.000
_cell.angle_alpha   90.00
_cell.angle_beta   90.00
_cell.angle_gamma   90.00
#
_symmetry.space_group_name_H-M   'P 1'
#
loop_
_entity.id
_entity.type
_entity.pdbx_description
1 polymer ?
#
loop_
_entity_poly.entity_id
_entity_poly.type
_entity_poly.pdbx_seq_one_letter_code
_entity_poly.pdbx_strand_id
1 'polypeptide(L)'
;MKEDDERDESKPSQPGKGDTGPDDKPPRREDPGGGILMGRPFGVPVYVAPSWFLVAALITWIFGGQLERILPQLGGLRYLLALFFAIAFYASVLVHELAHTVAALRFKLPVRRIQLQFFGGVSEIEKESETPGREFILAFVGPLLSLVLSGIFYLGLLAVEPGTVPGVLLAGLMVSNLIVAAFNLLPGLPLDGGRMLRAVVWKITGKPMSGTVAAAWVGRALAVAVLIGLPLLTRTGALGTSARSAGGMETVTDALLAAILAAIIWTGAGNSLRMARLREHLPELQARALTRRAVPVESSTPLSEALRRANEAGARALVVVDGHGDPTALVRESAIVGVPQHRRPWVAVSGLAQDLTDGMKVPADLAGEALLERLRASPATEYLVLEETGEIYGVLSTADVERAFVAAMARPQGK
;
A
#
# COMPACT_ATOMS: atom_id res chain seq x y z
N MET A 1 43.49 -8.74 -78.92
CA MET A 1 44.01 -7.35 -79.07
C MET A 1 43.14 -6.45 -78.24
N LYS A 2 43.72 -5.82 -77.18
CA LYS A 2 43.19 -4.84 -76.17
C LYS A 2 42.25 -5.50 -75.19
N GLU A 3 42.58 -5.98 -73.93
CA GLU A 3 43.17 -5.15 -72.78
C GLU A 3 42.53 -3.83 -72.61
N ASP A 4 41.68 -3.73 -71.58
CA ASP A 4 41.56 -2.53 -70.81
C ASP A 4 41.27 -2.91 -69.35
N ASP A 5 42.17 -2.44 -68.53
CA ASP A 5 42.34 -2.52 -67.09
C ASP A 5 41.38 -1.51 -66.42
N GLU A 6 40.44 -1.94 -65.56
CA GLU A 6 39.71 -1.03 -64.72
C GLU A 6 39.88 -1.41 -63.23
N ARG A 7 40.63 -0.51 -62.57
CA ARG A 7 40.90 -0.53 -61.13
C ARG A 7 39.62 -0.24 -60.34
N ASP A 8 39.27 -1.17 -59.50
CA ASP A 8 38.24 -1.02 -58.51
C ASP A 8 38.73 -0.20 -57.31
N GLU A 9 38.26 1.06 -57.18
CA GLU A 9 38.47 1.93 -56.03
C GLU A 9 37.48 1.54 -54.90
N SER A 10 37.99 0.86 -53.88
CA SER A 10 37.26 0.57 -52.63
C SER A 10 36.95 1.87 -51.87
N LYS A 11 35.67 2.29 -51.84
CA LYS A 11 35.13 3.26 -50.93
C LYS A 11 34.97 2.65 -49.51
N PRO A 12 35.39 3.39 -48.45
CA PRO A 12 35.14 2.92 -47.08
C PRO A 12 33.65 2.99 -46.74
N SER A 13 33.10 1.88 -46.27
CA SER A 13 31.74 1.73 -45.76
C SER A 13 31.54 2.58 -44.51
N GLN A 14 30.57 3.47 -44.55
CA GLN A 14 30.06 4.19 -43.38
C GLN A 14 29.42 3.23 -42.37
N PRO A 15 29.58 3.44 -41.03
CA PRO A 15 28.89 2.62 -40.04
C PRO A 15 27.39 2.93 -40.11
N GLY A 16 26.61 1.85 -40.30
CA GLY A 16 25.15 1.86 -40.34
C GLY A 16 24.56 2.49 -39.08
N LYS A 17 23.68 3.48 -39.28
CA LYS A 17 22.77 3.94 -38.25
C LYS A 17 21.92 2.75 -37.78
N GLY A 18 22.13 2.33 -36.55
CA GLY A 18 21.28 1.35 -35.88
C GLY A 18 19.83 1.83 -35.90
N ASP A 19 19.01 1.02 -36.52
CA ASP A 19 17.55 1.12 -36.50
C ASP A 19 17.09 0.84 -35.04
N THR A 20 16.82 1.92 -34.30
CA THR A 20 16.18 1.82 -32.98
C THR A 20 14.72 1.45 -33.21
N GLY A 21 14.45 0.15 -33.13
CA GLY A 21 13.09 -0.39 -33.14
C GLY A 21 12.20 0.24 -32.08
N PRO A 22 10.87 0.34 -32.30
CA PRO A 22 9.94 1.08 -31.45
C PRO A 22 9.59 0.44 -30.11
N ASP A 23 10.35 -0.56 -29.60
CA ASP A 23 9.94 -1.38 -28.45
C ASP A 23 10.81 -1.25 -27.18
N ASP A 24 11.67 -0.26 -27.09
CA ASP A 24 12.42 0.02 -25.85
C ASP A 24 11.64 0.97 -24.90
N LYS A 25 10.35 0.70 -24.71
CA LYS A 25 9.63 1.24 -23.54
C LYS A 25 9.93 0.34 -22.37
N PRO A 26 10.42 0.93 -21.23
CA PRO A 26 10.63 0.15 -20.03
C PRO A 26 9.32 -0.58 -19.67
N PRO A 27 9.38 -1.83 -19.20
CA PRO A 27 8.19 -2.61 -18.92
C PRO A 27 7.29 -1.78 -18.00
N ARG A 28 6.06 -1.50 -18.45
CA ARG A 28 5.04 -0.90 -17.59
C ARG A 28 4.92 -1.83 -16.40
N ARG A 29 5.36 -1.37 -15.22
CA ARG A 29 5.01 -2.02 -13.97
C ARG A 29 3.50 -2.13 -13.97
N GLU A 30 2.99 -3.34 -14.14
CA GLU A 30 1.58 -3.64 -13.94
C GLU A 30 1.27 -3.27 -12.50
N ASP A 31 0.51 -2.19 -12.32
CA ASP A 31 0.03 -1.81 -10.99
C ASP A 31 -0.94 -2.91 -10.53
N PRO A 32 -0.64 -3.64 -9.44
CA PRO A 32 -1.50 -4.70 -8.93
C PRO A 32 -2.69 -4.09 -8.18
N GLY A 33 -3.62 -3.51 -8.92
CA GLY A 33 -4.82 -2.89 -8.35
C GLY A 33 -5.72 -2.43 -9.47
N GLY A 34 -6.54 -3.37 -10.01
CA GLY A 34 -7.46 -3.10 -11.11
C GLY A 34 -8.33 -1.88 -10.85
N GLY A 35 -8.10 -0.82 -11.60
CA GLY A 35 -8.87 0.42 -11.59
C GLY A 35 -8.73 1.14 -12.92
N ILE A 36 -9.71 1.97 -13.25
CA ILE A 36 -9.72 2.82 -14.45
C ILE A 36 -8.95 4.10 -14.12
N LEU A 37 -7.90 4.42 -14.87
CA LEU A 37 -7.17 5.67 -14.73
C LEU A 37 -8.03 6.84 -15.21
N MET A 38 -8.36 7.78 -14.32
CA MET A 38 -9.09 9.01 -14.66
C MET A 38 -8.17 10.15 -15.13
N GLY A 39 -6.97 10.23 -14.57
CA GLY A 39 -6.05 11.33 -14.86
C GLY A 39 -4.87 11.38 -13.88
N ARG A 40 -4.05 12.44 -13.99
CA ARG A 40 -2.86 12.62 -13.13
C ARG A 40 -2.76 14.07 -12.61
N PRO A 41 -3.68 14.51 -11.74
CA PRO A 41 -3.57 15.81 -11.11
C PRO A 41 -2.30 15.88 -10.27
N PHE A 42 -1.56 16.98 -10.36
CA PHE A 42 -0.28 17.18 -9.66
C PHE A 42 0.77 16.07 -9.92
N GLY A 43 0.65 15.33 -11.05
CA GLY A 43 1.54 14.23 -11.39
C GLY A 43 1.19 12.89 -10.72
N VAL A 44 0.21 12.84 -9.82
CA VAL A 44 -0.23 11.64 -9.11
C VAL A 44 -1.38 10.96 -9.86
N PRO A 45 -1.28 9.67 -10.22
CA PRO A 45 -2.35 8.97 -10.93
C PRO A 45 -3.56 8.74 -10.03
N VAL A 46 -4.76 9.01 -10.57
CA VAL A 46 -6.05 8.77 -9.92
C VAL A 46 -6.75 7.59 -10.59
N TYR A 47 -7.05 6.57 -9.81
CA TYR A 47 -7.74 5.37 -10.25
C TYR A 47 -9.15 5.28 -9.64
N VAL A 48 -10.10 4.79 -10.42
CA VAL A 48 -11.44 4.42 -9.97
C VAL A 48 -11.55 2.90 -9.91
N ALA A 49 -11.76 2.36 -8.72
CA ALA A 49 -11.95 0.93 -8.54
C ALA A 49 -13.31 0.46 -9.10
N PRO A 50 -13.44 -0.80 -9.57
CA PRO A 50 -14.72 -1.34 -10.04
C PRO A 50 -15.85 -1.25 -8.99
N SER A 51 -15.51 -1.33 -7.70
CA SER A 51 -16.45 -1.17 -6.58
C SER A 51 -17.14 0.20 -6.55
N TRP A 52 -16.56 1.24 -7.15
CA TRP A 52 -17.14 2.56 -7.27
C TRP A 52 -18.47 2.54 -8.05
N PHE A 53 -18.54 1.77 -9.16
CA PHE A 53 -19.75 1.69 -9.98
C PHE A 53 -20.92 1.09 -9.20
N LEU A 54 -20.65 0.13 -8.32
CA LEU A 54 -21.68 -0.46 -7.47
C LEU A 54 -22.24 0.58 -6.48
N VAL A 55 -21.39 1.41 -5.90
CA VAL A 55 -21.83 2.46 -4.98
C VAL A 55 -22.56 3.59 -5.72
N ALA A 56 -22.06 3.99 -6.89
CA ALA A 56 -22.74 4.98 -7.71
C ALA A 56 -24.16 4.51 -8.11
N ALA A 57 -24.32 3.22 -8.46
CA ALA A 57 -25.62 2.63 -8.72
C ALA A 57 -26.51 2.60 -7.47
N LEU A 58 -25.96 2.25 -6.31
CA LEU A 58 -26.68 2.23 -5.04
C LEU A 58 -27.14 3.62 -4.62
N ILE A 59 -26.27 4.63 -4.70
CA ILE A 59 -26.62 6.03 -4.41
C ILE A 59 -27.72 6.49 -5.39
N THR A 60 -27.57 6.18 -6.68
CA THR A 60 -28.56 6.52 -7.72
C THR A 60 -29.92 5.90 -7.39
N TRP A 61 -29.96 4.65 -6.97
CA TRP A 61 -31.19 3.97 -6.59
C TRP A 61 -31.85 4.59 -5.36
N ILE A 62 -31.09 4.75 -4.26
CA ILE A 62 -31.61 5.27 -2.98
C ILE A 62 -32.04 6.72 -3.14
N PHE A 63 -31.16 7.58 -3.68
CA PHE A 63 -31.45 9.00 -3.83
C PHE A 63 -32.54 9.26 -4.86
N GLY A 64 -32.57 8.49 -5.96
CA GLY A 64 -33.63 8.52 -6.95
C GLY A 64 -35.01 8.18 -6.35
N GLY A 65 -35.06 7.23 -5.41
CA GLY A 65 -36.27 6.93 -4.64
C GLY A 65 -36.72 8.06 -3.71
N GLN A 66 -35.76 8.77 -3.09
CA GLN A 66 -36.03 9.95 -2.24
C GLN A 66 -36.52 11.14 -3.08
N LEU A 67 -35.97 11.33 -4.28
CA LEU A 67 -36.39 12.40 -5.21
C LEU A 67 -37.85 12.26 -5.66
N GLU A 68 -38.42 11.05 -5.69
CA GLU A 68 -39.84 10.85 -5.99
C GLU A 68 -40.78 11.61 -5.05
N ARG A 69 -40.38 11.73 -3.78
CA ARG A 69 -41.18 12.44 -2.77
C ARG A 69 -41.03 13.97 -2.83
N ILE A 70 -39.87 14.46 -3.32
CA ILE A 70 -39.55 15.89 -3.34
C ILE A 70 -39.84 16.51 -4.69
N LEU A 71 -39.58 15.79 -5.79
CA LEU A 71 -39.69 16.23 -7.18
C LEU A 71 -40.45 15.20 -8.01
N PRO A 72 -41.76 14.93 -7.70
CA PRO A 72 -42.52 13.89 -8.36
C PRO A 72 -42.69 14.16 -9.87
N GLN A 73 -42.62 15.42 -10.30
CA GLN A 73 -42.75 15.85 -11.71
C GLN A 73 -41.61 15.33 -12.60
N LEU A 74 -40.47 14.88 -12.05
CA LEU A 74 -39.36 14.38 -12.84
C LEU A 74 -39.60 12.97 -13.42
N GLY A 75 -40.55 12.21 -12.86
CA GLY A 75 -40.76 10.83 -13.30
C GLY A 75 -39.48 10.02 -13.33
N GLY A 76 -39.16 9.36 -14.46
CA GLY A 76 -37.95 8.57 -14.62
C GLY A 76 -36.66 9.39 -14.65
N LEU A 77 -36.71 10.69 -14.99
CA LEU A 77 -35.51 11.57 -15.02
C LEU A 77 -34.88 11.76 -13.64
N ARG A 78 -35.60 11.45 -12.56
CA ARG A 78 -35.05 11.47 -11.19
C ARG A 78 -33.80 10.60 -11.02
N TYR A 79 -33.73 9.46 -11.72
CA TYR A 79 -32.56 8.58 -11.65
C TYR A 79 -31.35 9.17 -12.38
N LEU A 80 -31.57 9.92 -13.47
CA LEU A 80 -30.48 10.65 -14.14
C LEU A 80 -29.94 11.77 -13.23
N LEU A 81 -30.84 12.48 -12.53
CA LEU A 81 -30.45 13.49 -11.54
C LEU A 81 -29.71 12.88 -10.36
N ALA A 82 -30.16 11.72 -9.88
CA ALA A 82 -29.49 10.98 -8.82
C ALA A 82 -28.10 10.48 -9.24
N LEU A 83 -27.93 10.04 -10.49
CA LEU A 83 -26.62 9.68 -11.04
C LEU A 83 -25.68 10.90 -11.11
N PHE A 84 -26.20 12.03 -11.58
CA PHE A 84 -25.43 13.29 -11.57
C PHE A 84 -24.99 13.68 -10.14
N PHE A 85 -25.90 13.55 -9.16
CA PHE A 85 -25.58 13.76 -7.75
C PHE A 85 -24.47 12.81 -7.28
N ALA A 86 -24.54 11.52 -7.61
CA ALA A 86 -23.53 10.54 -7.23
C ALA A 86 -22.15 10.92 -7.80
N ILE A 87 -22.08 11.34 -9.06
CA ILE A 87 -20.84 11.79 -9.71
C ILE A 87 -20.31 13.05 -9.01
N ALA A 88 -21.17 14.06 -8.75
CA ALA A 88 -20.77 15.29 -8.07
C ALA A 88 -20.31 15.05 -6.63
N PHE A 89 -20.96 14.14 -5.92
CA PHE A 89 -20.54 13.72 -4.58
C PHE A 89 -19.14 13.07 -4.60
N TYR A 90 -18.89 12.14 -5.52
CA TYR A 90 -17.55 11.53 -5.64
C TYR A 90 -16.50 12.51 -6.15
N ALA A 91 -16.88 13.53 -6.94
CA ALA A 91 -15.97 14.64 -7.24
C ALA A 91 -15.59 15.42 -5.96
N SER A 92 -16.52 15.62 -5.03
CA SER A 92 -16.24 16.21 -3.73
C SER A 92 -15.29 15.33 -2.90
N VAL A 93 -15.49 14.01 -2.90
CA VAL A 93 -14.59 13.06 -2.24
C VAL A 93 -13.19 13.09 -2.87
N LEU A 94 -13.10 13.19 -4.19
CA LEU A 94 -11.81 13.37 -4.87
C LEU A 94 -11.12 14.66 -4.44
N VAL A 95 -11.85 15.77 -4.29
CA VAL A 95 -11.29 17.04 -3.79
C VAL A 95 -10.77 16.88 -2.36
N HIS A 96 -11.46 16.14 -1.50
CA HIS A 96 -10.97 15.78 -0.16
C HIS A 96 -9.64 15.02 -0.22
N GLU A 97 -9.52 13.97 -1.06
CA GLU A 97 -8.29 13.20 -1.22
C GLU A 97 -7.15 14.02 -1.85
N LEU A 98 -7.48 14.92 -2.77
CA LEU A 98 -6.51 15.84 -3.35
C LEU A 98 -5.95 16.79 -2.30
N ALA A 99 -6.72 17.19 -1.29
CA ALA A 99 -6.21 18.01 -0.19
C ALA A 99 -5.09 17.28 0.58
N HIS A 100 -5.29 16.00 0.92
CA HIS A 100 -4.26 15.17 1.53
C HIS A 100 -3.03 15.03 0.62
N THR A 101 -3.26 14.78 -0.66
CA THR A 101 -2.20 14.64 -1.66
C THR A 101 -1.36 15.91 -1.79
N VAL A 102 -1.99 17.08 -1.91
CA VAL A 102 -1.29 18.37 -2.01
C VAL A 102 -0.49 18.66 -0.73
N ALA A 103 -1.05 18.37 0.44
CA ALA A 103 -0.35 18.52 1.71
C ALA A 103 0.85 17.57 1.80
N ALA A 104 0.71 16.30 1.38
CA ALA A 104 1.80 15.33 1.33
C ALA A 104 2.94 15.81 0.43
N LEU A 105 2.62 16.24 -0.80
CA LEU A 105 3.59 16.77 -1.75
C LEU A 105 4.30 18.03 -1.23
N ARG A 106 3.58 18.92 -0.51
CA ARG A 106 4.19 20.09 0.16
C ARG A 106 5.18 19.69 1.25
N PHE A 107 4.95 18.58 1.92
CA PHE A 107 5.87 18.00 2.91
C PHE A 107 6.95 17.11 2.28
N LYS A 108 7.02 17.04 0.95
CA LYS A 108 7.95 16.19 0.18
C LYS A 108 7.77 14.70 0.45
N LEU A 109 6.56 14.30 0.82
CA LEU A 109 6.21 12.89 0.95
C LEU A 109 5.79 12.35 -0.42
N PRO A 110 6.38 11.26 -0.90
CA PRO A 110 6.00 10.65 -2.16
C PRO A 110 4.59 10.06 -2.06
N VAL A 111 3.73 10.39 -3.02
CA VAL A 111 2.38 9.85 -3.15
C VAL A 111 2.35 8.95 -4.38
N ARG A 112 2.04 7.67 -4.17
CA ARG A 112 2.06 6.67 -5.23
C ARG A 112 0.85 6.80 -6.15
N ARG A 113 -0.35 6.90 -5.58
CA ARG A 113 -1.62 7.01 -6.31
C ARG A 113 -2.76 7.46 -5.39
N ILE A 114 -3.84 7.92 -6.01
CA ILE A 114 -5.14 8.10 -5.36
C ILE A 114 -6.08 7.03 -5.93
N GLN A 115 -6.80 6.32 -5.08
CA GLN A 115 -7.76 5.31 -5.50
C GLN A 115 -9.14 5.61 -4.91
N LEU A 116 -10.14 5.85 -5.77
CA LEU A 116 -11.54 5.97 -5.37
C LEU A 116 -12.16 4.57 -5.29
N GLN A 117 -12.66 4.22 -4.10
CA GLN A 117 -13.19 2.90 -3.77
C GLN A 117 -14.61 3.00 -3.20
N PHE A 118 -15.16 1.84 -2.80
CA PHE A 118 -16.49 1.71 -2.22
C PHE A 118 -16.73 2.66 -1.03
N PHE A 119 -15.79 2.80 -0.12
CA PHE A 119 -15.92 3.60 1.11
C PHE A 119 -15.28 5.00 1.03
N GLY A 120 -15.07 5.53 -0.17
CA GLY A 120 -14.45 6.85 -0.36
C GLY A 120 -13.18 6.80 -1.19
N GLY A 121 -12.24 7.67 -0.89
CA GLY A 121 -10.92 7.72 -1.52
C GLY A 121 -9.83 7.24 -0.57
N VAL A 122 -8.72 6.79 -1.13
CA VAL A 122 -7.50 6.45 -0.39
C VAL A 122 -6.31 7.01 -1.14
N SER A 123 -5.56 7.90 -0.49
CA SER A 123 -4.28 8.42 -1.00
C SER A 123 -3.15 7.55 -0.45
N GLU A 124 -2.49 6.77 -1.32
CA GLU A 124 -1.35 5.93 -0.92
C GLU A 124 -0.09 6.78 -0.80
N ILE A 125 0.22 7.21 0.42
CA ILE A 125 1.44 7.94 0.78
C ILE A 125 2.49 6.91 1.21
N GLU A 126 3.65 6.89 0.52
CA GLU A 126 4.68 5.85 0.73
C GLU A 126 5.41 5.99 2.06
N LYS A 127 5.58 7.23 2.54
CA LYS A 127 6.32 7.51 3.78
C LYS A 127 5.44 8.15 4.83
N GLU A 128 5.64 7.77 6.09
CA GLU A 128 4.99 8.46 7.20
C GLU A 128 5.59 9.85 7.43
N SER A 129 4.78 10.72 8.04
CA SER A 129 5.22 12.05 8.45
C SER A 129 6.32 11.96 9.51
N GLU A 130 7.38 12.75 9.36
CA GLU A 130 8.52 12.77 10.30
C GLU A 130 8.21 13.45 11.63
N THR A 131 7.15 14.27 11.67
CA THR A 131 6.79 15.06 12.85
C THR A 131 5.29 15.02 13.13
N PRO A 132 4.89 15.04 14.42
CA PRO A 132 3.46 15.02 14.78
C PRO A 132 2.68 16.22 14.23
N GLY A 133 3.30 17.39 14.07
CA GLY A 133 2.65 18.56 13.48
C GLY A 133 2.30 18.38 12.02
N ARG A 134 3.22 17.81 11.20
CA ARG A 134 2.95 17.48 9.80
C ARG A 134 1.86 16.43 9.67
N GLU A 135 1.90 15.38 10.51
CA GLU A 135 0.86 14.35 10.56
C GLU A 135 -0.52 14.93 10.86
N PHE A 136 -0.62 15.84 11.84
CA PHE A 136 -1.85 16.52 12.17
C PHE A 136 -2.41 17.34 11.00
N ILE A 137 -1.59 18.17 10.37
CA ILE A 137 -1.99 18.99 9.22
C ILE A 137 -2.41 18.09 8.06
N LEU A 138 -1.63 17.04 7.77
CA LEU A 138 -1.92 16.09 6.72
C LEU A 138 -3.29 15.42 6.90
N ALA A 139 -3.64 15.06 8.13
CA ALA A 139 -4.93 14.47 8.45
C ALA A 139 -6.08 15.47 8.45
N PHE A 140 -5.83 16.73 8.83
CA PHE A 140 -6.87 17.75 8.99
C PHE A 140 -7.34 18.37 7.67
N VAL A 141 -6.48 18.48 6.66
CA VAL A 141 -6.78 19.24 5.42
C VAL A 141 -7.94 18.65 4.62
N GLY A 142 -8.11 17.31 4.61
CA GLY A 142 -9.23 16.65 3.94
C GLY A 142 -10.58 17.03 4.55
N PRO A 143 -10.81 16.75 5.85
CA PRO A 143 -12.02 17.17 6.55
C PRO A 143 -12.30 18.68 6.48
N LEU A 144 -11.24 19.50 6.58
CA LEU A 144 -11.37 20.96 6.44
C LEU A 144 -11.93 21.33 5.06
N LEU A 145 -11.41 20.72 3.99
CA LEU A 145 -11.87 21.03 2.63
C LEU A 145 -13.31 20.53 2.40
N SER A 146 -13.69 19.40 2.97
CA SER A 146 -15.09 18.96 2.95
C SER A 146 -16.04 19.94 3.69
N LEU A 147 -15.61 20.52 4.81
CA LEU A 147 -16.35 21.58 5.50
C LEU A 147 -16.46 22.84 4.64
N VAL A 148 -15.38 23.25 3.98
CA VAL A 148 -15.39 24.40 3.07
C VAL A 148 -16.34 24.16 1.90
N LEU A 149 -16.31 22.96 1.28
CA LEU A 149 -17.25 22.61 0.21
C LEU A 149 -18.70 22.61 0.71
N SER A 150 -18.98 22.06 1.87
CA SER A 150 -20.30 22.13 2.51
C SER A 150 -20.76 23.58 2.68
N GLY A 151 -19.88 24.48 3.14
CA GLY A 151 -20.14 25.91 3.25
C GLY A 151 -20.42 26.59 1.91
N ILE A 152 -19.66 26.24 0.87
CA ILE A 152 -19.88 26.76 -0.51
C ILE A 152 -21.26 26.32 -1.02
N PHE A 153 -21.62 25.05 -0.85
CA PHE A 153 -22.94 24.54 -1.26
C PHE A 153 -24.06 25.17 -0.44
N TYR A 154 -23.86 25.45 0.84
CA TYR A 154 -24.79 26.20 1.67
C TYR A 154 -25.01 27.62 1.16
N LEU A 155 -23.95 28.35 0.82
CA LEU A 155 -24.06 29.69 0.23
C LEU A 155 -24.79 29.66 -1.12
N GLY A 156 -24.52 28.64 -1.94
CA GLY A 156 -25.26 28.42 -3.19
C GLY A 156 -26.76 28.15 -2.95
N LEU A 157 -27.08 27.39 -1.88
CA LEU A 157 -28.45 27.09 -1.50
C LEU A 157 -29.25 28.35 -1.10
N LEU A 158 -28.59 29.35 -0.51
CA LEU A 158 -29.24 30.62 -0.16
C LEU A 158 -29.67 31.46 -1.38
N ALA A 159 -29.09 31.17 -2.55
CA ALA A 159 -29.38 31.87 -3.81
C ALA A 159 -30.41 31.15 -4.69
N VAL A 160 -30.94 30.01 -4.23
CA VAL A 160 -31.84 29.15 -5.02
C VAL A 160 -33.10 28.83 -4.24
N GLU A 161 -34.26 28.78 -4.95
CA GLU A 161 -35.53 28.44 -4.31
C GLU A 161 -35.58 27.00 -3.80
N PRO A 162 -36.08 26.76 -2.58
CA PRO A 162 -36.26 25.41 -2.02
C PRO A 162 -37.21 24.57 -2.91
N GLY A 163 -36.93 23.26 -2.99
CA GLY A 163 -37.74 22.32 -3.78
C GLY A 163 -37.52 22.37 -5.27
N THR A 164 -36.57 23.18 -5.76
CA THR A 164 -36.12 23.16 -7.16
C THR A 164 -35.00 22.11 -7.36
N VAL A 165 -34.75 21.68 -8.58
CA VAL A 165 -33.68 20.73 -8.91
C VAL A 165 -32.32 21.21 -8.40
N PRO A 166 -31.86 22.46 -8.67
CA PRO A 166 -30.60 22.95 -8.12
C PRO A 166 -30.60 23.00 -6.58
N GLY A 167 -31.73 23.40 -5.96
CA GLY A 167 -31.84 23.46 -4.50
C GLY A 167 -31.67 22.09 -3.85
N VAL A 168 -32.29 21.05 -4.41
CA VAL A 168 -32.17 19.68 -3.89
C VAL A 168 -30.75 19.14 -4.07
N LEU A 169 -30.10 19.39 -5.21
CA LEU A 169 -28.72 18.98 -5.46
C LEU A 169 -27.74 19.67 -4.49
N LEU A 170 -27.87 20.99 -4.34
CA LEU A 170 -26.99 21.75 -3.45
C LEU A 170 -27.18 21.34 -1.98
N ALA A 171 -28.44 21.12 -1.54
CA ALA A 171 -28.73 20.62 -0.21
C ALA A 171 -28.14 19.21 0.02
N GLY A 172 -28.30 18.32 -0.95
CA GLY A 172 -27.73 16.97 -0.90
C GLY A 172 -26.20 17.00 -0.81
N LEU A 173 -25.53 17.79 -1.65
CA LEU A 173 -24.07 17.94 -1.64
C LEU A 173 -23.57 18.60 -0.36
N MET A 174 -24.27 19.63 0.14
CA MET A 174 -23.96 20.28 1.42
C MET A 174 -23.98 19.24 2.57
N VAL A 175 -25.09 18.52 2.71
CA VAL A 175 -25.26 17.54 3.79
C VAL A 175 -24.26 16.40 3.65
N SER A 176 -24.05 15.87 2.43
CA SER A 176 -23.09 14.78 2.20
C SER A 176 -21.66 15.18 2.57
N ASN A 177 -21.21 16.39 2.17
CA ASN A 177 -19.87 16.87 2.54
C ASN A 177 -19.75 17.15 4.04
N LEU A 178 -20.81 17.63 4.69
CA LEU A 178 -20.85 17.80 6.13
C LEU A 178 -20.71 16.46 6.86
N ILE A 179 -21.44 15.44 6.39
CA ILE A 179 -21.35 14.07 6.93
C ILE A 179 -19.93 13.52 6.74
N VAL A 180 -19.34 13.64 5.54
CA VAL A 180 -17.98 13.19 5.27
C VAL A 180 -16.98 13.86 6.22
N ALA A 181 -17.10 15.18 6.42
CA ALA A 181 -16.24 15.91 7.34
C ALA A 181 -16.43 15.46 8.80
N ALA A 182 -17.68 15.33 9.25
CA ALA A 182 -18.00 14.92 10.62
C ALA A 182 -17.48 13.50 10.91
N PHE A 183 -17.70 12.55 9.99
CA PHE A 183 -17.19 11.19 10.16
C PHE A 183 -15.66 11.15 10.17
N ASN A 184 -15.01 11.87 9.24
CA ASN A 184 -13.54 11.89 9.19
C ASN A 184 -12.92 12.65 10.37
N LEU A 185 -13.64 13.50 11.09
CA LEU A 185 -13.17 14.14 12.31
C LEU A 185 -13.35 13.28 13.57
N LEU A 186 -14.04 12.13 13.50
CA LEU A 186 -14.16 11.22 14.64
C LEU A 186 -12.79 10.70 15.07
N PRO A 187 -12.48 10.75 16.40
CA PRO A 187 -11.12 10.49 16.90
C PRO A 187 -10.79 8.98 16.96
N GLY A 188 -10.83 8.27 15.85
CA GLY A 188 -10.53 6.84 15.80
C GLY A 188 -9.98 6.38 14.45
N LEU A 189 -8.90 5.57 14.46
CA LEU A 189 -8.45 4.91 13.23
C LEU A 189 -9.53 3.96 12.71
N PRO A 190 -9.72 3.84 11.38
CA PRO A 190 -8.83 4.34 10.32
C PRO A 190 -9.15 5.76 9.78
N LEU A 191 -10.01 6.52 10.45
CA LEU A 191 -10.46 7.85 10.03
C LEU A 191 -9.36 8.92 10.20
N ASP A 192 -9.48 10.06 9.51
CA ASP A 192 -8.51 11.17 9.61
C ASP A 192 -8.42 11.74 11.02
N GLY A 193 -9.54 11.85 11.75
CA GLY A 193 -9.56 12.23 13.15
C GLY A 193 -8.78 11.26 14.04
N GLY A 194 -8.71 9.98 13.69
CA GLY A 194 -7.84 9.02 14.34
C GLY A 194 -6.35 9.32 14.09
N ARG A 195 -5.98 9.74 12.88
CA ARG A 195 -4.62 10.21 12.59
C ARG A 195 -4.29 11.52 13.29
N MET A 196 -5.26 12.41 13.42
CA MET A 196 -5.13 13.64 14.25
C MET A 196 -4.89 13.27 15.72
N LEU A 197 -5.68 12.34 16.29
CA LEU A 197 -5.50 11.84 17.65
C LEU A 197 -4.12 11.18 17.81
N ARG A 198 -3.70 10.35 16.86
CA ARG A 198 -2.35 9.76 16.80
C ARG A 198 -1.28 10.85 16.90
N ALA A 199 -1.40 11.92 16.11
CA ALA A 199 -0.45 13.03 16.10
C ALA A 199 -0.39 13.76 17.45
N VAL A 200 -1.54 14.00 18.09
CA VAL A 200 -1.62 14.65 19.41
C VAL A 200 -0.96 13.79 20.48
N VAL A 201 -1.31 12.50 20.55
CA VAL A 201 -0.70 11.57 21.53
C VAL A 201 0.79 11.41 21.27
N TRP A 202 1.22 11.31 20.00
CA TRP A 202 2.64 11.29 19.64
C TRP A 202 3.37 12.55 20.13
N LYS A 203 2.79 13.73 19.94
CA LYS A 203 3.39 14.98 20.41
C LYS A 203 3.58 14.99 21.94
N ILE A 204 2.65 14.41 22.69
CA ILE A 204 2.70 14.36 24.16
C ILE A 204 3.68 13.29 24.65
N THR A 205 3.68 12.10 24.04
CA THR A 205 4.46 10.94 24.51
C THR A 205 5.87 10.85 23.90
N GLY A 206 6.11 11.58 22.81
CA GLY A 206 7.34 11.45 22.00
C GLY A 206 7.41 10.17 21.15
N LYS A 207 6.42 9.26 21.25
CA LYS A 207 6.43 7.95 20.60
C LYS A 207 5.29 7.83 19.58
N PRO A 208 5.57 7.67 18.27
CA PRO A 208 4.53 7.52 17.23
C PRO A 208 3.66 6.28 17.46
N MET A 209 4.23 5.17 17.95
CA MET A 209 3.50 3.93 18.22
C MET A 209 2.45 4.12 19.33
N SER A 210 2.75 4.85 20.40
CA SER A 210 1.78 5.14 21.46
C SER A 210 0.56 5.88 20.91
N GLY A 211 0.78 6.82 19.97
CA GLY A 211 -0.28 7.50 19.25
C GLY A 211 -1.15 6.54 18.43
N THR A 212 -0.52 5.63 17.69
CA THR A 212 -1.25 4.62 16.88
C THR A 212 -2.07 3.69 17.76
N VAL A 213 -1.50 3.20 18.87
CA VAL A 213 -2.21 2.32 19.81
C VAL A 213 -3.43 3.03 20.40
N ALA A 214 -3.26 4.26 20.90
CA ALA A 214 -4.35 5.06 21.47
C ALA A 214 -5.48 5.28 20.43
N ALA A 215 -5.14 5.74 19.22
CA ALA A 215 -6.09 6.00 18.15
C ALA A 215 -6.81 4.72 17.66
N ALA A 216 -6.11 3.57 17.64
CA ALA A 216 -6.72 2.29 17.29
C ALA A 216 -7.71 1.80 18.35
N TRP A 217 -7.40 1.97 19.65
CA TRP A 217 -8.32 1.62 20.72
C TRP A 217 -9.56 2.53 20.74
N VAL A 218 -9.38 3.84 20.52
CA VAL A 218 -10.52 4.77 20.38
C VAL A 218 -11.36 4.40 19.15
N GLY A 219 -10.74 4.01 18.03
CA GLY A 219 -11.46 3.50 16.85
C GLY A 219 -12.28 2.25 17.14
N ARG A 220 -11.76 1.31 17.94
CA ARG A 220 -12.53 0.13 18.38
C ARG A 220 -13.68 0.49 19.31
N ALA A 221 -13.45 1.43 20.24
CA ALA A 221 -14.52 1.94 21.11
C ALA A 221 -15.62 2.63 20.28
N LEU A 222 -15.23 3.37 19.23
CA LEU A 222 -16.16 3.98 18.28
C LEU A 222 -16.96 2.93 17.51
N ALA A 223 -16.32 1.83 17.07
CA ALA A 223 -17.01 0.73 16.42
C ALA A 223 -18.09 0.11 17.31
N VAL A 224 -17.80 -0.11 18.59
CA VAL A 224 -18.78 -0.57 19.59
C VAL A 224 -19.89 0.46 19.79
N ALA A 225 -19.54 1.74 19.88
CA ALA A 225 -20.52 2.83 20.01
C ALA A 225 -21.44 2.92 18.80
N VAL A 226 -20.97 2.73 17.59
CA VAL A 226 -21.78 2.69 16.37
C VAL A 226 -22.69 1.45 16.36
N LEU A 227 -22.15 0.28 16.72
CA LEU A 227 -22.91 -0.99 16.75
C LEU A 227 -24.13 -0.92 17.67
N ILE A 228 -23.96 -0.29 18.82
CA ILE A 228 -25.01 -0.17 19.85
C ILE A 228 -25.81 1.11 19.70
N GLY A 229 -25.12 2.22 19.47
CA GLY A 229 -25.69 3.56 19.47
C GLY A 229 -26.60 3.84 18.28
N LEU A 230 -26.21 3.41 17.07
CA LEU A 230 -27.02 3.67 15.88
C LEU A 230 -28.42 3.01 15.97
N PRO A 231 -28.57 1.72 16.31
CA PRO A 231 -29.88 1.12 16.52
C PRO A 231 -30.69 1.72 17.67
N LEU A 232 -30.01 2.23 18.73
CA LEU A 232 -30.69 2.91 19.82
C LEU A 232 -31.24 4.27 19.40
N LEU A 233 -30.45 5.06 18.68
CA LEU A 233 -30.83 6.39 18.16
C LEU A 233 -31.99 6.31 17.17
N THR A 234 -32.01 5.29 16.30
CA THR A 234 -33.12 5.09 15.38
C THR A 234 -34.41 4.70 16.13
N ARG A 235 -34.32 3.83 17.16
CA ARG A 235 -35.48 3.43 17.98
C ARG A 235 -36.07 4.57 18.80
N THR A 236 -35.22 5.47 19.32
CA THR A 236 -35.67 6.62 20.15
C THR A 236 -36.23 7.77 19.31
N GLY A 237 -36.10 7.70 17.97
CA GLY A 237 -36.50 8.79 17.08
C GLY A 237 -35.60 10.02 17.17
N ALA A 238 -34.46 9.94 17.86
CA ALA A 238 -33.53 11.05 18.07
C ALA A 238 -32.93 11.57 16.74
N LEU A 239 -32.94 10.75 15.67
CA LEU A 239 -32.49 11.13 14.32
C LEU A 239 -33.64 11.69 13.46
N GLY A 240 -34.80 12.05 14.05
CA GLY A 240 -35.92 12.61 13.31
C GLY A 240 -36.72 11.58 12.48
N THR A 241 -36.38 10.30 12.57
CA THR A 241 -37.17 9.21 12.00
C THR A 241 -38.38 8.99 12.91
N SER A 242 -39.58 9.08 12.33
CA SER A 242 -40.82 8.88 13.12
C SER A 242 -40.76 7.48 13.80
N ALA A 243 -40.82 7.45 15.12
CA ALA A 243 -40.85 6.21 15.92
C ALA A 243 -42.00 5.26 15.57
N ARG A 244 -42.87 5.64 14.62
CA ARG A 244 -44.06 4.94 14.16
C ARG A 244 -43.81 3.87 13.09
N SER A 245 -42.61 3.84 12.47
CA SER A 245 -42.28 2.86 11.41
C SER A 245 -41.39 1.70 11.93
N ALA A 246 -41.38 1.42 13.21
CA ALA A 246 -40.63 0.26 13.75
C ALA A 246 -41.26 -1.07 13.34
N GLY A 247 -41.45 -1.29 12.04
CA GLY A 247 -41.66 -2.60 11.47
C GLY A 247 -40.37 -3.42 11.62
N GLY A 248 -40.47 -4.71 11.99
CA GLY A 248 -39.30 -5.54 12.25
C GLY A 248 -38.21 -5.55 11.17
N MET A 249 -38.58 -5.30 9.91
CA MET A 249 -37.65 -5.24 8.76
C MET A 249 -36.73 -4.00 8.79
N GLU A 250 -37.21 -2.81 9.14
CA GLU A 250 -36.41 -1.58 9.24
C GLU A 250 -35.40 -1.69 10.39
N THR A 251 -35.80 -2.25 11.52
CA THR A 251 -34.91 -2.49 12.67
C THR A 251 -33.76 -3.46 12.30
N VAL A 252 -34.06 -4.48 11.51
CA VAL A 252 -33.04 -5.45 11.03
C VAL A 252 -32.07 -4.76 10.06
N THR A 253 -32.57 -3.93 9.16
CA THR A 253 -31.74 -3.19 8.21
C THR A 253 -30.79 -2.21 8.91
N ASP A 254 -31.31 -1.46 9.89
CA ASP A 254 -30.50 -0.53 10.69
C ASP A 254 -29.42 -1.24 11.51
N ALA A 255 -29.78 -2.37 12.13
CA ALA A 255 -28.83 -3.19 12.87
C ALA A 255 -27.76 -3.81 11.95
N LEU A 256 -28.14 -4.25 10.74
CA LEU A 256 -27.19 -4.76 9.75
C LEU A 256 -26.24 -3.67 9.27
N LEU A 257 -26.75 -2.48 8.98
CA LEU A 257 -25.93 -1.33 8.58
C LEU A 257 -24.95 -0.94 9.69
N ALA A 258 -25.42 -0.85 10.94
CA ALA A 258 -24.59 -0.59 12.11
C ALA A 258 -23.48 -1.66 12.26
N ALA A 259 -23.83 -2.94 12.09
CA ALA A 259 -22.87 -4.04 12.17
C ALA A 259 -21.79 -3.97 11.07
N ILE A 260 -22.19 -3.66 9.83
CA ILE A 260 -21.26 -3.49 8.71
C ILE A 260 -20.31 -2.31 8.99
N LEU A 261 -20.83 -1.14 9.39
CA LEU A 261 -20.01 0.03 9.70
C LEU A 261 -19.05 -0.25 10.87
N ALA A 262 -19.55 -0.87 11.93
CA ALA A 262 -18.72 -1.26 13.07
C ALA A 262 -17.60 -2.25 12.68
N ALA A 263 -17.90 -3.24 11.84
CA ALA A 263 -16.93 -4.21 11.36
C ALA A 263 -15.83 -3.53 10.52
N ILE A 264 -16.19 -2.56 9.68
CA ILE A 264 -15.25 -1.80 8.86
C ILE A 264 -14.30 -0.97 9.75
N ILE A 265 -14.86 -0.24 10.72
CA ILE A 265 -14.06 0.57 11.64
C ILE A 265 -13.14 -0.34 12.48
N TRP A 266 -13.66 -1.45 13.01
CA TRP A 266 -12.90 -2.40 13.81
C TRP A 266 -11.74 -3.03 13.05
N THR A 267 -12.01 -3.54 11.85
CA THR A 267 -10.98 -4.16 11.00
C THR A 267 -9.96 -3.12 10.51
N GLY A 268 -10.41 -1.92 10.15
CA GLY A 268 -9.54 -0.82 9.75
C GLY A 268 -8.60 -0.38 10.89
N ALA A 269 -9.10 -0.24 12.12
CA ALA A 269 -8.29 0.06 13.30
C ALA A 269 -7.27 -1.06 13.59
N GLY A 270 -7.68 -2.32 13.45
CA GLY A 270 -6.80 -3.49 13.59
C GLY A 270 -5.69 -3.54 12.54
N ASN A 271 -6.02 -3.27 11.29
CA ASN A 271 -5.06 -3.23 10.19
C ASN A 271 -4.06 -2.08 10.35
N SER A 272 -4.52 -0.90 10.77
CA SER A 272 -3.64 0.25 11.05
C SER A 272 -2.62 -0.09 12.14
N LEU A 273 -3.06 -0.73 13.22
CA LEU A 273 -2.19 -1.16 14.31
C LEU A 273 -1.20 -2.24 13.85
N ARG A 274 -1.65 -3.21 13.05
CA ARG A 274 -0.78 -4.26 12.48
C ARG A 274 0.30 -3.65 11.59
N MET A 275 -0.08 -2.73 10.70
CA MET A 275 0.85 -2.06 9.79
C MET A 275 1.87 -1.21 10.55
N ALA A 276 1.46 -0.50 11.60
CA ALA A 276 2.37 0.27 12.43
C ALA A 276 3.40 -0.62 13.15
N ARG A 277 2.98 -1.78 13.68
CA ARG A 277 3.89 -2.76 14.29
C ARG A 277 4.88 -3.32 13.28
N LEU A 278 4.41 -3.64 12.07
CA LEU A 278 5.29 -4.06 10.98
C LEU A 278 6.40 -3.06 10.74
N ARG A 279 6.05 -1.79 10.59
CA ARG A 279 7.03 -0.70 10.34
C ARG A 279 7.98 -0.47 11.51
N GLU A 280 7.53 -0.65 12.74
CA GLU A 280 8.39 -0.50 13.93
C GLU A 280 9.49 -1.57 13.99
N HIS A 281 9.17 -2.81 13.61
CA HIS A 281 10.10 -3.93 13.70
C HIS A 281 10.89 -4.21 12.40
N LEU A 282 10.48 -3.65 11.27
CA LEU A 282 11.20 -3.81 10.00
C LEU A 282 12.68 -3.40 10.07
N PRO A 283 13.07 -2.26 10.70
CA PRO A 283 14.47 -1.86 10.79
C PRO A 283 15.36 -2.85 11.56
N GLU A 284 14.79 -3.73 12.39
CA GLU A 284 15.52 -4.78 13.10
C GLU A 284 16.01 -5.89 12.14
N LEU A 285 15.41 -6.01 10.96
CA LEU A 285 15.82 -6.97 9.93
C LEU A 285 17.01 -6.41 9.15
N GLN A 286 18.20 -6.68 9.62
CA GLN A 286 19.45 -6.30 8.96
C GLN A 286 20.06 -7.49 8.23
N ALA A 287 20.47 -7.31 6.98
CA ALA A 287 21.10 -8.36 6.20
C ALA A 287 22.29 -8.95 6.95
N ARG A 288 23.16 -8.09 7.50
CA ARG A 288 24.32 -8.48 8.29
C ARG A 288 23.98 -9.41 9.48
N ALA A 289 22.93 -9.09 10.24
CA ALA A 289 22.52 -9.85 11.41
C ALA A 289 21.90 -11.22 11.09
N LEU A 290 21.28 -11.33 9.90
CA LEU A 290 20.60 -12.54 9.45
C LEU A 290 21.48 -13.44 8.58
N THR A 291 22.65 -12.95 8.19
CA THR A 291 23.58 -13.66 7.30
C THR A 291 24.36 -14.73 8.06
N ARG A 292 24.46 -15.89 7.47
CA ARG A 292 25.30 -17.00 7.94
C ARG A 292 26.70 -16.85 7.38
N ARG A 293 27.73 -17.06 8.18
CA ARG A 293 29.11 -17.11 7.70
C ARG A 293 29.24 -18.18 6.62
N ALA A 294 29.94 -17.85 5.56
CA ALA A 294 30.21 -18.74 4.44
C ALA A 294 31.71 -18.99 4.27
N VAL A 295 32.07 -20.15 3.75
CA VAL A 295 33.42 -20.48 3.34
C VAL A 295 33.50 -20.53 1.82
N PRO A 296 34.47 -19.83 1.22
CA PRO A 296 34.74 -19.96 -0.22
C PRO A 296 35.34 -21.33 -0.51
N VAL A 297 34.86 -22.00 -1.57
CA VAL A 297 35.31 -23.29 -2.03
C VAL A 297 35.37 -23.32 -3.56
N GLU A 298 36.33 -24.05 -4.11
CA GLU A 298 36.41 -24.24 -5.56
C GLU A 298 35.30 -25.18 -6.05
N SER A 299 34.89 -25.03 -7.30
CA SER A 299 33.79 -25.77 -7.94
C SER A 299 33.97 -27.31 -7.90
N SER A 300 35.21 -27.79 -7.97
CA SER A 300 35.59 -29.20 -7.96
C SER A 300 35.70 -29.83 -6.58
N THR A 301 35.66 -29.02 -5.49
CA THR A 301 35.81 -29.48 -4.10
C THR A 301 34.75 -30.52 -3.74
N PRO A 302 35.14 -31.70 -3.20
CA PRO A 302 34.19 -32.66 -2.67
C PRO A 302 33.35 -32.08 -1.53
N LEU A 303 32.04 -32.39 -1.49
CA LEU A 303 31.12 -31.87 -0.47
C LEU A 303 31.57 -32.21 0.96
N SER A 304 32.17 -33.41 1.21
CA SER A 304 32.68 -33.78 2.50
C SER A 304 33.81 -32.85 3.00
N GLU A 305 34.72 -32.49 2.10
CA GLU A 305 35.82 -31.58 2.37
C GLU A 305 35.33 -30.14 2.56
N ALA A 306 34.39 -29.68 1.71
CA ALA A 306 33.80 -28.36 1.87
C ALA A 306 33.06 -28.20 3.21
N LEU A 307 32.31 -29.23 3.63
CA LEU A 307 31.61 -29.24 4.94
C LEU A 307 32.63 -29.31 6.12
N ARG A 308 33.73 -30.02 5.97
CA ARG A 308 34.80 -30.04 6.99
C ARG A 308 35.37 -28.64 7.17
N ARG A 309 35.75 -27.97 6.07
CA ARG A 309 36.27 -26.58 6.11
C ARG A 309 35.25 -25.60 6.71
N ALA A 310 33.96 -25.73 6.33
CA ALA A 310 32.93 -24.92 6.91
C ALA A 310 32.79 -25.11 8.41
N ASN A 311 32.81 -26.36 8.90
CA ASN A 311 32.74 -26.67 10.34
C ASN A 311 33.94 -26.15 11.11
N GLU A 312 35.17 -26.29 10.58
CA GLU A 312 36.38 -25.75 11.18
C GLU A 312 36.38 -24.22 11.28
N ALA A 313 35.81 -23.54 10.26
CA ALA A 313 35.65 -22.08 10.24
C ALA A 313 34.41 -21.58 11.01
N GLY A 314 33.60 -22.48 11.60
CA GLY A 314 32.34 -22.11 12.25
C GLY A 314 31.30 -21.52 11.28
N ALA A 315 31.44 -21.84 10.00
CA ALA A 315 30.52 -21.37 8.94
C ALA A 315 29.41 -22.37 8.69
N ARG A 316 28.28 -21.86 8.18
CA ARG A 316 27.07 -22.67 7.86
C ARG A 316 26.66 -22.61 6.41
N ALA A 317 27.43 -21.93 5.57
CA ALA A 317 27.16 -21.79 4.15
C ALA A 317 28.44 -21.98 3.34
N LEU A 318 28.27 -22.32 2.06
CA LEU A 318 29.35 -22.52 1.09
C LEU A 318 29.13 -21.62 -0.10
N VAL A 319 30.16 -20.91 -0.52
CA VAL A 319 30.16 -20.08 -1.73
C VAL A 319 31.20 -20.65 -2.70
N VAL A 320 30.78 -20.92 -3.93
CA VAL A 320 31.69 -21.37 -4.98
C VAL A 320 32.40 -20.15 -5.55
N VAL A 321 33.73 -20.23 -5.58
CA VAL A 321 34.57 -19.20 -6.15
C VAL A 321 35.37 -19.73 -7.33
N ASP A 322 35.78 -18.82 -8.21
CA ASP A 322 36.70 -19.12 -9.29
C ASP A 322 38.17 -19.11 -8.86
N GLY A 323 39.11 -19.28 -9.82
CA GLY A 323 40.57 -19.28 -9.54
C GLY A 323 41.11 -17.92 -9.10
N HIS A 324 40.35 -16.84 -9.20
CA HIS A 324 40.68 -15.49 -8.73
C HIS A 324 40.07 -15.18 -7.36
N GLY A 325 39.21 -16.07 -6.85
CA GLY A 325 38.50 -15.86 -5.59
C GLY A 325 37.14 -15.16 -5.73
N ASP A 326 36.69 -14.88 -6.97
CA ASP A 326 35.42 -14.24 -7.22
C ASP A 326 34.24 -15.20 -7.07
N PRO A 327 33.15 -14.81 -6.42
CA PRO A 327 31.99 -15.68 -6.21
C PRO A 327 31.22 -15.92 -7.51
N THR A 328 31.06 -17.21 -7.86
CA THR A 328 30.38 -17.64 -9.11
C THR A 328 29.06 -18.34 -8.84
N ALA A 329 28.91 -19.05 -7.71
CA ALA A 329 27.68 -19.78 -7.40
C ALA A 329 27.47 -19.94 -5.89
N LEU A 330 26.25 -20.21 -5.47
CA LEU A 330 25.86 -20.49 -4.09
C LEU A 330 25.44 -21.93 -3.92
N VAL A 331 25.98 -22.64 -2.93
CA VAL A 331 25.59 -24.02 -2.63
C VAL A 331 24.31 -24.01 -1.81
N ARG A 332 23.24 -24.58 -2.36
CA ARG A 332 21.93 -24.61 -1.70
C ARG A 332 21.91 -25.55 -0.50
N GLU A 333 21.46 -25.07 0.65
CA GLU A 333 21.33 -25.88 1.88
C GLU A 333 20.44 -27.11 1.66
N SER A 334 19.34 -26.95 0.93
CA SER A 334 18.43 -28.05 0.60
C SER A 334 19.09 -29.14 -0.24
N ALA A 335 19.99 -28.76 -1.14
CA ALA A 335 20.75 -29.70 -1.95
C ALA A 335 21.79 -30.48 -1.11
N ILE A 336 22.43 -29.84 -0.13
CA ILE A 336 23.35 -30.49 0.82
C ILE A 336 22.63 -31.56 1.64
N VAL A 337 21.44 -31.23 2.16
CA VAL A 337 20.62 -32.15 2.98
C VAL A 337 20.22 -33.38 2.16
N GLY A 338 19.97 -33.20 0.86
CA GLY A 338 19.59 -34.27 -0.07
C GLY A 338 20.71 -35.30 -0.35
N VAL A 339 21.99 -34.98 0.00
CA VAL A 339 23.12 -35.91 -0.26
C VAL A 339 23.40 -36.78 0.94
N PRO A 340 23.19 -38.15 0.84
CA PRO A 340 23.54 -39.08 1.90
C PRO A 340 25.02 -39.01 2.28
N GLN A 341 25.35 -39.22 3.58
CA GLN A 341 26.69 -39.01 4.10
C GLN A 341 27.77 -39.83 3.34
N HIS A 342 27.49 -41.06 3.00
CA HIS A 342 28.41 -41.95 2.29
C HIS A 342 28.73 -41.51 0.83
N ARG A 343 27.86 -40.66 0.24
CA ARG A 343 28.05 -40.12 -1.12
C ARG A 343 28.78 -38.79 -1.17
N ARG A 344 28.87 -38.06 -0.03
CA ARG A 344 29.46 -36.72 0.04
C ARG A 344 30.92 -36.62 -0.43
N PRO A 345 31.80 -37.65 -0.26
CA PRO A 345 33.16 -37.60 -0.78
C PRO A 345 33.23 -37.61 -2.33
N TRP A 346 32.17 -38.05 -2.99
CA TRP A 346 32.13 -38.22 -4.44
C TRP A 346 31.31 -37.19 -5.18
N VAL A 347 30.69 -36.29 -4.47
CA VAL A 347 29.84 -35.23 -5.03
C VAL A 347 30.59 -33.91 -4.95
N ALA A 348 30.89 -33.31 -6.10
CA ALA A 348 31.46 -31.97 -6.18
C ALA A 348 30.43 -30.91 -5.80
N VAL A 349 30.85 -29.82 -5.12
CA VAL A 349 29.96 -28.74 -4.70
C VAL A 349 29.28 -28.03 -5.88
N SER A 350 29.90 -28.01 -7.05
CA SER A 350 29.31 -27.44 -8.28
C SER A 350 27.97 -28.08 -8.66
N GLY A 351 27.80 -29.39 -8.45
CA GLY A 351 26.54 -30.10 -8.72
C GLY A 351 25.40 -29.74 -7.79
N LEU A 352 25.67 -29.04 -6.69
CA LEU A 352 24.70 -28.61 -5.66
C LEU A 352 24.51 -27.10 -5.64
N ALA A 353 25.32 -26.38 -6.42
CA ALA A 353 25.34 -24.93 -6.45
C ALA A 353 24.34 -24.39 -7.49
N GLN A 354 23.91 -23.18 -7.25
CA GLN A 354 23.10 -22.34 -8.14
C GLN A 354 23.98 -21.18 -8.60
N ASP A 355 24.02 -20.93 -9.90
CA ASP A 355 24.76 -19.82 -10.48
C ASP A 355 24.32 -18.48 -9.86
N LEU A 356 25.30 -17.65 -9.57
CA LEU A 356 25.10 -16.34 -8.96
C LEU A 356 24.70 -15.32 -10.03
N THR A 357 23.52 -14.73 -9.86
CA THR A 357 23.10 -13.58 -10.67
C THR A 357 23.28 -12.28 -9.89
N ASP A 358 23.39 -11.14 -10.59
CA ASP A 358 23.55 -9.84 -9.92
C ASP A 358 22.38 -9.48 -9.01
N GLY A 359 21.18 -9.98 -9.30
CA GLY A 359 20.00 -9.85 -8.45
C GLY A 359 20.15 -10.56 -7.10
N MET A 360 20.98 -11.58 -6.99
CA MET A 360 21.22 -12.35 -5.77
C MET A 360 22.32 -11.74 -4.86
N LYS A 361 22.96 -10.67 -5.28
CA LYS A 361 23.95 -9.94 -4.47
C LYS A 361 23.28 -8.89 -3.62
N VAL A 362 23.47 -8.93 -2.32
CA VAL A 362 22.85 -8.06 -1.31
C VAL A 362 23.95 -7.38 -0.48
N PRO A 363 23.96 -6.04 -0.38
CA PRO A 363 24.87 -5.34 0.54
C PRO A 363 24.61 -5.72 2.00
N ALA A 364 25.67 -5.85 2.79
CA ALA A 364 25.59 -6.26 4.19
C ALA A 364 24.91 -5.22 5.10
N ASP A 365 24.96 -3.95 4.73
CA ASP A 365 24.35 -2.82 5.44
C ASP A 365 22.84 -2.66 5.15
N LEU A 366 22.32 -3.39 4.15
CA LEU A 366 20.92 -3.29 3.77
C LEU A 366 20.00 -3.78 4.89
N ALA A 367 18.97 -2.98 5.22
CA ALA A 367 18.07 -3.27 6.32
C ALA A 367 16.61 -2.91 5.99
N GLY A 368 15.68 -3.47 6.75
CA GLY A 368 14.28 -3.09 6.75
C GLY A 368 13.57 -3.29 5.41
N GLU A 369 12.86 -2.26 4.99
CA GLU A 369 12.06 -2.27 3.76
C GLU A 369 12.93 -2.44 2.51
N ALA A 370 14.10 -1.78 2.47
CA ALA A 370 15.03 -1.88 1.36
C ALA A 370 15.56 -3.31 1.16
N LEU A 371 15.83 -4.03 2.27
CA LEU A 371 16.19 -5.44 2.21
C LEU A 371 15.06 -6.28 1.60
N LEU A 372 13.82 -6.09 2.07
CA LEU A 372 12.67 -6.84 1.56
C LEU A 372 12.38 -6.53 0.08
N GLU A 373 12.51 -5.27 -0.34
CA GLU A 373 12.37 -4.88 -1.74
C GLU A 373 13.41 -5.55 -2.63
N ARG A 374 14.68 -5.59 -2.19
CA ARG A 374 15.75 -6.27 -2.91
C ARG A 374 15.46 -7.75 -3.09
N LEU A 375 15.02 -8.44 -2.02
CA LEU A 375 14.68 -9.86 -2.07
C LEU A 375 13.46 -10.13 -2.97
N ARG A 376 12.47 -9.23 -3.00
CA ARG A 376 11.30 -9.33 -3.89
C ARG A 376 11.61 -9.08 -5.35
N ALA A 377 12.55 -8.18 -5.64
CA ALA A 377 12.93 -7.83 -7.00
C ALA A 377 13.63 -8.99 -7.73
N SER A 378 14.30 -9.87 -7.01
CA SER A 378 15.02 -11.03 -7.55
C SER A 378 14.80 -12.25 -6.66
N PRO A 379 13.65 -12.92 -6.75
CA PRO A 379 13.30 -14.04 -5.88
C PRO A 379 14.30 -15.20 -6.01
N ALA A 380 14.96 -15.53 -4.89
CA ALA A 380 15.86 -16.67 -4.75
C ALA A 380 15.71 -17.29 -3.35
N THR A 381 16.18 -18.50 -3.15
CA THR A 381 16.20 -19.17 -1.84
C THR A 381 17.34 -18.68 -0.98
N GLU A 382 18.45 -18.29 -1.61
CA GLU A 382 19.68 -17.86 -0.95
C GLU A 382 20.30 -16.68 -1.71
N TYR A 383 20.93 -15.77 -0.99
CA TYR A 383 21.54 -14.55 -1.50
C TYR A 383 22.98 -14.43 -0.97
N LEU A 384 23.88 -13.97 -1.83
CA LEU A 384 25.23 -13.60 -1.43
C LEU A 384 25.22 -12.23 -0.79
N VAL A 385 25.77 -12.14 0.44
CA VAL A 385 25.92 -10.88 1.14
C VAL A 385 27.36 -10.42 1.02
N LEU A 386 27.53 -9.19 0.52
CA LEU A 386 28.81 -8.56 0.28
C LEU A 386 29.01 -7.34 1.20
N GLU A 387 30.25 -7.14 1.65
CA GLU A 387 30.68 -5.90 2.28
C GLU A 387 30.74 -4.77 1.23
N GLU A 388 30.83 -3.52 1.67
CA GLU A 388 31.06 -2.37 0.78
C GLU A 388 32.37 -2.50 -0.03
N THR A 389 33.34 -3.23 0.47
CA THR A 389 34.61 -3.56 -0.20
C THR A 389 34.47 -4.57 -1.33
N GLY A 390 33.30 -5.23 -1.45
CA GLY A 390 33.06 -6.33 -2.38
C GLY A 390 33.44 -7.71 -1.82
N GLU A 391 33.99 -7.78 -0.59
CA GLU A 391 34.35 -9.05 0.06
C GLU A 391 33.09 -9.84 0.46
N ILE A 392 33.21 -11.17 0.44
CA ILE A 392 32.14 -12.09 0.82
C ILE A 392 31.93 -12.01 2.33
N TYR A 393 30.79 -11.46 2.76
CA TYR A 393 30.38 -11.49 4.16
C TYR A 393 29.74 -12.84 4.53
N GLY A 394 28.89 -13.38 3.65
CA GLY A 394 28.24 -14.67 3.86
C GLY A 394 27.03 -14.91 2.96
N VAL A 395 26.14 -15.79 3.39
CA VAL A 395 24.93 -16.18 2.68
C VAL A 395 23.70 -15.89 3.54
N LEU A 396 22.72 -15.20 2.97
CA LEU A 396 21.43 -14.92 3.55
C LEU A 396 20.39 -15.88 2.95
N SER A 397 19.69 -16.64 3.80
CA SER A 397 18.59 -17.50 3.38
C SER A 397 17.25 -16.79 3.55
N THR A 398 16.36 -16.91 2.56
CA THR A 398 14.98 -16.41 2.65
C THR A 398 14.25 -16.99 3.87
N ALA A 399 14.49 -18.24 4.22
CA ALA A 399 13.91 -18.89 5.40
C ALA A 399 14.36 -18.24 6.72
N ASP A 400 15.61 -17.71 6.79
CA ASP A 400 16.09 -17.01 7.97
C ASP A 400 15.45 -15.63 8.10
N VAL A 401 15.29 -14.94 6.97
CA VAL A 401 14.55 -13.65 6.92
C VAL A 401 13.11 -13.83 7.36
N GLU A 402 12.42 -14.86 6.84
CA GLU A 402 11.02 -15.14 7.20
C GLU A 402 10.89 -15.48 8.70
N ARG A 403 11.77 -16.32 9.25
CA ARG A 403 11.78 -16.65 10.68
C ARG A 403 12.05 -15.42 11.55
N ALA A 404 13.00 -14.58 11.18
CA ALA A 404 13.29 -13.35 11.88
C ALA A 404 12.11 -12.36 11.84
N PHE A 405 11.46 -12.27 10.67
CA PHE A 405 10.26 -11.45 10.50
C PHE A 405 9.10 -11.93 11.39
N VAL A 406 8.81 -13.22 11.39
CA VAL A 406 7.77 -13.81 12.25
C VAL A 406 8.12 -13.61 13.73
N ALA A 407 9.38 -13.82 14.11
CA ALA A 407 9.83 -13.62 15.49
C ALA A 407 9.73 -12.14 15.92
N ALA A 408 10.08 -11.20 15.05
CA ALA A 408 9.93 -9.76 15.30
C ALA A 408 8.45 -9.38 15.53
N MET A 409 7.56 -9.94 14.73
CA MET A 409 6.11 -9.72 14.85
C MET A 409 5.47 -10.34 16.09
N ALA A 410 6.06 -11.42 16.62
CA ALA A 410 5.56 -12.12 17.80
C ALA A 410 6.03 -11.48 19.13
N ARG A 411 7.00 -10.55 19.10
CA ARG A 411 7.50 -9.89 20.33
C ARG A 411 6.39 -9.02 20.95
N PRO A 412 6.05 -9.23 22.24
CA PRO A 412 5.18 -8.31 22.96
C PRO A 412 5.90 -6.97 23.12
N GLN A 413 5.15 -5.87 23.07
CA GLN A 413 5.70 -4.52 23.32
C GLN A 413 6.45 -4.52 24.66
N GLY A 414 7.73 -4.23 24.63
CA GLY A 414 8.51 -4.00 25.85
C GLY A 414 7.86 -2.89 26.67
N LYS A 415 7.72 -3.15 27.98
CA LYS A 415 7.20 -2.22 28.99
C LYS A 415 8.02 -0.95 29.07
#